data_6899686b094f05f83adb72ffb62335ad
#
_entry.id   6899686b094f05f83adb72ffb62335ad
#
_cell.length_a   1.000
_cell.length_b   1.000
_cell.length_c   1.000
_cell.angle_alpha   90.00
_cell.angle_beta   90.00
_cell.angle_gamma   90.00
#
_symmetry.space_group_name_H-M   'P 1'
#
loop_
_entity.id
_entity.type
_entity.pdbx_description
1 polymer ?
#
loop_
_entity_poly.entity_id
_entity_poly.type
_entity_poly.pdbx_seq_one_letter_code
_entity_poly.pdbx_strand_id
1 'polypeptide(L)'
;MKLHVKLRHFLLVGIFAVGSLMNAQEVKKNAIEVTGVAEMEVEPDEIIFSIGIKADNKNQLADSEKLLFETLKNNGVKNEDIKFKSMYQNLYSKTTKFTKSFQFKVNAKTNVSKLFEDLNQKWVSNLNIAEIKNTKIADFRKTVKINALKAAKEKADYLLGSINKKTGDAIEIVEIEDYMSDSIMPVAYRSKMANVQLESADQSMDYSFDNIENIKLKYSIKTKYKIL
;
A
#
# COMPACT_ATOMS: atom_id res chain seq x y z
N MET A 1 -7.09 51.97 -67.44
CA MET A 1 -5.82 51.17 -67.52
C MET A 1 -5.43 50.72 -66.15
N LYS A 2 -5.21 49.46 -65.94
CA LYS A 2 -4.80 48.77 -64.68
C LYS A 2 -5.92 48.37 -63.72
N LEU A 3 -6.64 47.30 -64.03
CA LEU A 3 -7.45 46.55 -63.08
C LEU A 3 -7.52 45.04 -63.37
N HIS A 4 -6.41 44.41 -63.78
CA HIS A 4 -6.43 42.96 -64.10
C HIS A 4 -5.36 42.10 -63.43
N VAL A 5 -4.66 42.60 -62.44
CA VAL A 5 -3.51 41.83 -61.85
C VAL A 5 -3.78 41.26 -60.45
N LYS A 6 -4.90 41.56 -59.82
CA LYS A 6 -5.15 41.08 -58.42
C LYS A 6 -6.02 39.82 -58.25
N LEU A 7 -6.49 39.21 -59.34
CA LEU A 7 -7.43 38.07 -59.26
C LEU A 7 -6.76 36.69 -59.46
N ARG A 8 -5.48 36.62 -59.82
CA ARG A 8 -4.79 35.34 -60.05
C ARG A 8 -4.10 34.73 -58.82
N HIS A 9 -3.95 35.47 -57.74
CA HIS A 9 -3.27 34.96 -56.53
C HIS A 9 -4.20 34.43 -55.45
N PHE A 10 -5.51 34.61 -55.60
CA PHE A 10 -6.49 34.13 -54.64
C PHE A 10 -6.97 32.69 -54.86
N LEU A 11 -6.66 32.11 -56.02
CA LEU A 11 -7.15 30.77 -56.40
C LEU A 11 -6.15 29.67 -56.09
N LEU A 12 -4.90 29.99 -55.65
CA LEU A 12 -3.84 29.03 -55.36
C LEU A 12 -3.70 28.68 -53.86
N VAL A 13 -4.36 29.43 -52.98
CA VAL A 13 -4.35 29.17 -51.54
C VAL A 13 -5.47 28.20 -51.06
N GLY A 14 -6.51 28.02 -51.92
CA GLY A 14 -7.65 27.15 -51.57
C GLY A 14 -7.42 25.65 -51.71
N ILE A 15 -6.36 25.20 -52.38
CA ILE A 15 -6.14 23.75 -52.70
C ILE A 15 -5.25 23.07 -51.67
N PHE A 16 -4.54 23.81 -50.80
CA PHE A 16 -3.66 23.21 -49.80
C PHE A 16 -4.32 22.88 -48.46
N ALA A 17 -5.59 23.26 -48.25
CA ALA A 17 -6.29 23.07 -46.97
C ALA A 17 -7.15 21.79 -46.89
N VAL A 18 -7.22 20.98 -47.95
CA VAL A 18 -8.09 19.78 -48.01
C VAL A 18 -7.29 18.47 -47.75
N GLY A 19 -5.96 18.58 -47.64
CA GLY A 19 -5.07 17.39 -47.50
C GLY A 19 -4.89 16.84 -46.09
N SER A 20 -5.45 17.44 -45.02
CA SER A 20 -5.13 17.06 -43.63
C SER A 20 -6.26 16.39 -42.86
N LEU A 21 -7.33 16.01 -43.49
CA LEU A 21 -8.40 15.18 -42.93
C LEU A 21 -8.24 13.72 -43.37
N MET A 22 -7.03 13.20 -43.38
CA MET A 22 -6.88 11.74 -43.26
C MET A 22 -7.22 11.42 -41.81
N ASN A 23 -8.51 11.23 -41.54
CA ASN A 23 -8.99 10.48 -40.41
C ASN A 23 -8.17 9.20 -40.39
N ALA A 24 -7.31 9.05 -39.39
CA ALA A 24 -6.86 7.75 -38.98
C ALA A 24 -8.12 6.99 -38.54
N GLN A 25 -8.77 6.33 -39.49
CA GLN A 25 -9.75 5.29 -39.18
C GLN A 25 -8.96 4.28 -38.41
N GLU A 26 -9.10 4.36 -37.07
CA GLU A 26 -8.72 3.28 -36.19
C GLU A 26 -9.41 2.03 -36.73
N VAL A 27 -8.63 1.21 -37.44
CA VAL A 27 -9.12 -0.08 -37.96
C VAL A 27 -9.67 -0.76 -36.71
N LYS A 28 -11.00 -0.87 -36.63
CA LYS A 28 -11.68 -1.59 -35.54
C LYS A 28 -11.09 -3.01 -35.54
N LYS A 29 -10.00 -3.21 -34.80
CA LYS A 29 -9.37 -4.51 -34.70
C LYS A 29 -10.43 -5.42 -34.11
N ASN A 30 -10.68 -6.54 -34.76
CA ASN A 30 -11.60 -7.57 -34.32
C ASN A 30 -11.03 -8.14 -33.00
N ALA A 31 -11.36 -7.52 -31.88
CA ALA A 31 -10.75 -7.76 -30.58
C ALA A 31 -11.78 -7.65 -29.45
N ILE A 32 -11.59 -8.46 -28.44
CA ILE A 32 -12.30 -8.39 -27.16
C ILE A 32 -11.39 -7.76 -26.10
N GLU A 33 -11.92 -6.83 -25.32
CA GLU A 33 -11.25 -6.27 -24.15
C GLU A 33 -11.93 -6.81 -22.90
N VAL A 34 -11.14 -7.36 -21.99
CA VAL A 34 -11.60 -7.95 -20.72
C VAL A 34 -10.70 -7.52 -19.58
N THR A 35 -11.25 -7.49 -18.37
CA THR A 35 -10.49 -7.29 -17.14
C THR A 35 -10.57 -8.56 -16.31
N GLY A 36 -9.42 -9.11 -15.95
CA GLY A 36 -9.27 -10.15 -14.96
C GLY A 36 -8.88 -9.55 -13.62
N VAL A 37 -9.37 -10.13 -12.55
CA VAL A 37 -9.09 -9.72 -11.16
C VAL A 37 -8.67 -10.97 -10.39
N ALA A 38 -7.66 -10.82 -9.54
CA ALA A 38 -7.28 -11.83 -8.57
C ALA A 38 -7.02 -11.19 -7.21
N GLU A 39 -7.31 -11.93 -6.17
CA GLU A 39 -7.12 -11.54 -4.79
C GLU A 39 -6.40 -12.64 -4.03
N MET A 40 -5.64 -12.27 -2.99
CA MET A 40 -4.96 -13.20 -2.10
C MET A 40 -4.82 -12.56 -0.72
N GLU A 41 -5.02 -13.36 0.31
CA GLU A 41 -4.68 -12.99 1.68
C GLU A 41 -3.33 -13.62 2.04
N VAL A 42 -2.45 -12.81 2.63
CA VAL A 42 -1.10 -13.20 3.02
C VAL A 42 -0.93 -12.93 4.51
N GLU A 43 -0.54 -13.95 5.26
CA GLU A 43 -0.23 -13.80 6.68
C GLU A 43 1.01 -12.93 6.87
N PRO A 44 0.99 -12.00 7.84
CA PRO A 44 2.17 -11.23 8.18
C PRO A 44 3.23 -12.10 8.86
N ASP A 45 4.49 -11.86 8.57
CA ASP A 45 5.63 -12.48 9.26
C ASP A 45 6.48 -11.47 10.03
N GLU A 46 6.26 -10.18 9.82
CA GLU A 46 6.89 -9.08 10.53
C GLU A 46 5.88 -7.98 10.85
N ILE A 47 5.99 -7.39 12.05
CA ILE A 47 5.23 -6.21 12.47
C ILE A 47 6.21 -5.15 12.93
N ILE A 48 5.98 -3.92 12.50
CA ILE A 48 6.70 -2.74 12.95
C ILE A 48 5.79 -1.97 13.91
N PHE A 49 6.24 -1.85 15.16
CA PHE A 49 5.59 -1.01 16.15
C PHE A 49 6.22 0.37 16.21
N SER A 50 5.40 1.36 16.50
CA SER A 50 5.84 2.71 16.87
C SER A 50 5.58 2.91 18.34
N ILE A 51 6.63 3.33 19.08
CA ILE A 51 6.55 3.61 20.50
C ILE A 51 7.08 5.00 20.79
N GLY A 52 6.36 5.74 21.64
CA GLY A 52 6.82 6.99 22.21
C GLY A 52 7.15 6.85 23.66
N ILE A 53 8.24 7.46 24.11
CA ILE A 53 8.59 7.61 25.53
C ILE A 53 8.54 9.08 25.92
N LYS A 54 8.13 9.37 27.14
CA LYS A 54 7.98 10.73 27.68
C LYS A 54 8.72 10.87 29.02
N ALA A 55 9.25 12.07 29.26
CA ALA A 55 9.91 12.41 30.51
C ALA A 55 9.81 13.90 30.80
N ASP A 56 9.95 14.28 32.08
CA ASP A 56 9.91 15.66 32.55
C ASP A 56 11.28 16.35 32.49
N ASN A 57 12.36 15.56 32.40
CA ASN A 57 13.73 16.06 32.26
C ASN A 57 14.61 15.10 31.45
N LYS A 58 15.81 15.54 31.08
CA LYS A 58 16.76 14.78 30.27
C LYS A 58 17.24 13.49 30.91
N ASN A 59 17.45 13.49 32.23
CA ASN A 59 17.94 12.30 32.95
C ASN A 59 16.85 11.20 32.94
N GLN A 60 15.62 11.56 33.29
CA GLN A 60 14.49 10.64 33.21
C GLN A 60 14.26 10.12 31.76
N LEU A 61 14.50 10.96 30.76
CA LEU A 61 14.40 10.52 29.37
C LEU A 61 15.45 9.45 29.04
N ALA A 62 16.70 9.65 29.50
CA ALA A 62 17.77 8.68 29.33
C ALA A 62 17.48 7.36 30.06
N ASP A 63 16.95 7.43 31.28
CA ASP A 63 16.54 6.26 32.07
C ASP A 63 15.40 5.51 31.38
N SER A 64 14.38 6.23 30.89
CA SER A 64 13.25 5.63 30.14
C SER A 64 13.71 4.96 28.85
N GLU A 65 14.65 5.58 28.13
CA GLU A 65 15.25 5.01 26.92
C GLU A 65 16.01 3.72 27.23
N LYS A 66 16.81 3.71 28.30
CA LYS A 66 17.52 2.52 28.73
C LYS A 66 16.55 1.38 29.09
N LEU A 67 15.50 1.68 29.86
CA LEU A 67 14.46 0.71 30.21
C LEU A 67 13.74 0.17 28.98
N LEU A 68 13.43 1.03 28.01
CA LEU A 68 12.84 0.61 26.74
C LEU A 68 13.72 -0.41 26.03
N PHE A 69 15.01 -0.12 25.85
CA PHE A 69 15.93 -1.01 25.14
C PHE A 69 16.12 -2.34 25.88
N GLU A 70 16.21 -2.31 27.22
CA GLU A 70 16.27 -3.53 28.04
C GLU A 70 14.99 -4.37 27.89
N THR A 71 13.82 -3.75 27.97
CA THR A 71 12.52 -4.42 27.79
C THR A 71 12.40 -5.06 26.40
N LEU A 72 12.74 -4.32 25.35
CA LEU A 72 12.70 -4.83 23.98
C LEU A 72 13.66 -6.01 23.79
N LYS A 73 14.88 -5.90 24.30
CA LYS A 73 15.89 -6.96 24.25
C LYS A 73 15.42 -8.23 24.98
N ASN A 74 14.84 -8.09 26.18
CA ASN A 74 14.32 -9.21 26.99
C ASN A 74 13.16 -9.93 26.27
N ASN A 75 12.44 -9.24 25.37
CA ASN A 75 11.39 -9.79 24.52
C ASN A 75 11.90 -10.21 23.14
N GLY A 76 13.22 -10.35 22.95
CA GLY A 76 13.83 -10.90 21.74
C GLY A 76 13.96 -9.90 20.59
N VAL A 77 13.69 -8.62 20.80
CA VAL A 77 13.92 -7.57 19.79
C VAL A 77 15.41 -7.25 19.72
N LYS A 78 15.99 -7.31 18.53
CA LYS A 78 17.41 -7.01 18.33
C LYS A 78 17.64 -5.51 18.23
N ASN A 79 18.82 -5.04 18.64
CA ASN A 79 19.16 -3.61 18.54
C ASN A 79 19.11 -3.09 17.09
N GLU A 80 19.47 -3.90 16.10
CA GLU A 80 19.41 -3.57 14.69
C GLU A 80 17.98 -3.34 14.17
N ASP A 81 16.98 -3.92 14.85
CA ASP A 81 15.56 -3.80 14.55
C ASP A 81 14.91 -2.58 15.21
N ILE A 82 15.66 -1.84 16.04
CA ILE A 82 15.17 -0.64 16.73
C ILE A 82 15.69 0.60 15.99
N LYS A 83 14.79 1.48 15.59
CA LYS A 83 15.11 2.71 14.84
C LYS A 83 14.60 3.93 15.58
N PHE A 84 15.48 4.89 15.83
CA PHE A 84 15.08 6.22 16.28
C PHE A 84 14.31 6.93 15.16
N LYS A 85 13.22 7.59 15.51
CA LYS A 85 12.36 8.31 14.55
C LYS A 85 12.37 9.82 14.77
N SER A 86 12.14 10.24 16.00
CA SER A 86 12.08 11.67 16.32
C SER A 86 12.29 11.93 17.81
N MET A 87 12.69 13.17 18.11
CA MET A 87 12.71 13.72 19.46
C MET A 87 12.01 15.07 19.44
N TYR A 88 11.14 15.28 20.39
CA TYR A 88 10.42 16.55 20.56
C TYR A 88 10.62 17.06 21.99
N GLN A 89 10.84 18.36 22.10
CA GLN A 89 10.91 19.08 23.39
C GLN A 89 9.86 20.19 23.37
N ASN A 90 8.94 20.17 24.34
CA ASN A 90 7.99 21.26 24.50
C ASN A 90 8.64 22.39 25.29
N LEU A 91 8.92 23.51 24.62
CA LEU A 91 9.52 24.71 25.18
C LEU A 91 8.50 25.72 25.73
N TYR A 92 7.21 25.55 25.43
CA TYR A 92 6.15 26.50 25.77
C TYR A 92 5.37 26.13 27.02
N SER A 93 5.66 25.00 27.64
CA SER A 93 5.03 24.57 28.90
C SER A 93 5.85 25.04 30.10
N LYS A 94 5.19 25.40 31.21
CA LYS A 94 5.85 25.67 32.49
C LYS A 94 6.71 24.51 32.99
N THR A 95 6.45 23.29 32.50
CA THR A 95 7.26 22.09 32.70
C THR A 95 7.78 21.63 31.34
N THR A 96 9.10 21.62 31.18
CA THR A 96 9.74 21.08 29.97
C THR A 96 9.43 19.59 29.90
N LYS A 97 8.77 19.17 28.83
CA LYS A 97 8.52 17.74 28.56
C LYS A 97 9.29 17.31 27.35
N PHE A 98 9.91 16.15 27.46
CA PHE A 98 10.63 15.51 26.38
C PHE A 98 9.85 14.31 25.90
N THR A 99 9.85 14.09 24.60
CA THR A 99 9.29 12.89 23.99
C THR A 99 10.29 12.37 22.95
N LYS A 100 10.60 11.09 23.00
CA LYS A 100 11.32 10.39 21.91
C LYS A 100 10.43 9.33 21.32
N SER A 101 10.53 9.14 20.00
CA SER A 101 9.80 8.11 19.29
C SER A 101 10.75 7.16 18.60
N PHE A 102 10.44 5.88 18.70
CA PHE A 102 11.18 4.79 18.09
C PHE A 102 10.23 3.92 17.28
N GLN A 103 10.78 3.18 16.33
CA GLN A 103 10.12 2.03 15.73
C GLN A 103 10.95 0.80 16.01
N PHE A 104 10.29 -0.31 16.28
CA PHE A 104 10.95 -1.59 16.45
C PHE A 104 10.18 -2.68 15.70
N LYS A 105 10.93 -3.65 15.21
CA LYS A 105 10.41 -4.77 14.43
C LYS A 105 10.31 -6.02 15.31
N VAL A 106 9.20 -6.72 15.21
CA VAL A 106 8.99 -8.05 15.78
C VAL A 106 8.61 -9.04 14.67
N ASN A 107 8.85 -10.30 14.91
CA ASN A 107 8.47 -11.38 13.99
C ASN A 107 7.43 -12.33 14.63
N ALA A 108 6.91 -13.26 13.84
CA ALA A 108 5.87 -14.21 14.28
C ALA A 108 6.24 -15.07 15.51
N LYS A 109 7.52 -15.14 15.90
CA LYS A 109 7.96 -15.87 17.10
C LYS A 109 7.93 -15.03 18.38
N THR A 110 7.73 -13.72 18.25
CA THR A 110 7.69 -12.82 19.41
C THR A 110 6.36 -12.97 20.13
N ASN A 111 6.40 -13.19 21.44
CA ASN A 111 5.19 -13.12 22.27
C ASN A 111 4.77 -11.65 22.40
N VAL A 112 3.85 -11.22 21.55
CA VAL A 112 3.40 -9.83 21.45
C VAL A 112 2.61 -9.43 22.70
N SER A 113 1.80 -10.34 23.27
CA SER A 113 1.03 -10.06 24.50
C SER A 113 1.96 -9.75 25.66
N LYS A 114 2.96 -10.59 25.89
CA LYS A 114 3.97 -10.35 26.93
C LYS A 114 4.75 -9.04 26.68
N LEU A 115 5.13 -8.77 25.44
CA LEU A 115 5.83 -7.53 25.07
C LEU A 115 4.98 -6.30 25.40
N PHE A 116 3.67 -6.33 25.15
CA PHE A 116 2.76 -5.24 25.48
C PHE A 116 2.58 -5.05 26.98
N GLU A 117 2.49 -6.14 27.75
CA GLU A 117 2.45 -6.09 29.21
C GLU A 117 3.71 -5.43 29.78
N ASP A 118 4.89 -5.86 29.31
CA ASP A 118 6.20 -5.33 29.74
C ASP A 118 6.37 -3.85 29.36
N LEU A 119 5.78 -3.41 28.23
CA LEU A 119 5.81 -2.02 27.76
C LEU A 119 4.68 -1.14 28.33
N ASN A 120 3.74 -1.69 29.08
CA ASN A 120 2.68 -0.92 29.75
C ASN A 120 3.24 -0.15 30.98
N GLN A 121 4.01 0.89 30.70
CA GLN A 121 4.73 1.66 31.71
C GLN A 121 4.37 3.15 31.65
N LYS A 122 4.44 3.82 32.79
CA LYS A 122 4.09 5.26 32.92
C LYS A 122 4.91 6.18 32.01
N TRP A 123 6.13 5.78 31.67
CA TRP A 123 7.03 6.52 30.80
C TRP A 123 6.73 6.30 29.31
N VAL A 124 5.91 5.32 28.95
CA VAL A 124 5.40 5.14 27.57
C VAL A 124 4.27 6.14 27.32
N SER A 125 4.35 6.87 26.23
CA SER A 125 3.32 7.83 25.84
C SER A 125 2.34 7.28 24.80
N ASN A 126 2.82 6.38 23.94
CA ASN A 126 2.00 5.69 22.93
C ASN A 126 2.73 4.43 22.48
N LEU A 127 1.94 3.44 22.09
CA LEU A 127 2.41 2.22 21.43
C LEU A 127 1.34 1.83 20.38
N ASN A 128 1.74 1.68 19.12
CA ASN A 128 0.83 1.34 18.03
C ASN A 128 1.56 0.55 16.94
N ILE A 129 0.80 -0.22 16.16
CA ILE A 129 1.31 -0.84 14.94
C ILE A 129 1.51 0.26 13.90
N ALA A 130 2.74 0.38 13.40
CA ALA A 130 3.09 1.32 12.35
C ALA A 130 2.96 0.67 10.96
N GLU A 131 3.32 -0.61 10.85
CA GLU A 131 3.29 -1.34 9.59
C GLU A 131 3.22 -2.84 9.83
N ILE A 132 2.52 -3.54 8.96
CA ILE A 132 2.45 -5.00 8.91
C ILE A 132 3.12 -5.45 7.61
N LYS A 133 4.00 -6.44 7.69
CA LYS A 133 4.80 -6.90 6.56
C LYS A 133 4.77 -8.40 6.41
N ASN A 134 5.05 -8.82 5.19
CA ASN A 134 5.49 -10.16 4.88
C ASN A 134 6.76 -10.09 4.04
N THR A 135 7.82 -10.79 4.45
CA THR A 135 9.14 -10.75 3.80
C THR A 135 9.12 -11.26 2.35
N LYS A 136 8.10 -12.07 1.99
CA LYS A 136 7.89 -12.61 0.63
C LYS A 136 6.79 -11.88 -0.14
N ILE A 137 6.39 -10.70 0.29
CA ILE A 137 5.26 -9.97 -0.30
C ILE A 137 5.44 -9.74 -1.81
N ALA A 138 6.68 -9.56 -2.27
CA ALA A 138 6.97 -9.37 -3.70
C ALA A 138 6.62 -10.62 -4.54
N ASP A 139 6.87 -11.83 -4.01
CA ASP A 139 6.54 -13.08 -4.67
C ASP A 139 5.02 -13.29 -4.71
N PHE A 140 4.33 -12.98 -3.62
CA PHE A 140 2.87 -13.03 -3.57
C PHE A 140 2.24 -12.03 -4.55
N ARG A 141 2.72 -10.80 -4.61
CA ARG A 141 2.28 -9.81 -5.61
C ARG A 141 2.44 -10.34 -7.04
N LYS A 142 3.60 -10.92 -7.37
CA LYS A 142 3.83 -11.54 -8.67
C LYS A 142 2.81 -12.63 -8.96
N THR A 143 2.55 -13.50 -7.99
CA THR A 143 1.57 -14.60 -8.11
C THR A 143 0.18 -14.08 -8.37
N VAL A 144 -0.28 -13.08 -7.62
CA VAL A 144 -1.63 -12.50 -7.80
C VAL A 144 -1.77 -11.82 -9.16
N LYS A 145 -0.74 -11.09 -9.62
CA LYS A 145 -0.73 -10.49 -10.98
C LYS A 145 -0.85 -11.54 -12.08
N ILE A 146 -0.10 -12.65 -11.97
CA ILE A 146 -0.21 -13.76 -12.92
C ILE A 146 -1.62 -14.35 -12.90
N ASN A 147 -2.22 -14.52 -11.73
CA ASN A 147 -3.57 -15.05 -11.61
C ASN A 147 -4.62 -14.09 -12.19
N ALA A 148 -4.47 -12.78 -12.02
CA ALA A 148 -5.32 -11.79 -12.65
C ALA A 148 -5.25 -11.86 -14.19
N LEU A 149 -4.05 -12.05 -14.76
CA LEU A 149 -3.90 -12.23 -16.20
C LEU A 149 -4.55 -13.52 -16.70
N LYS A 150 -4.40 -14.64 -15.96
CA LYS A 150 -5.10 -15.90 -16.28
C LYS A 150 -6.61 -15.73 -16.24
N ALA A 151 -7.14 -15.05 -15.22
CA ALA A 151 -8.57 -14.75 -15.09
C ALA A 151 -9.09 -13.90 -16.28
N ALA A 152 -8.28 -12.95 -16.78
CA ALA A 152 -8.62 -12.18 -17.98
C ALA A 152 -8.71 -13.11 -19.21
N LYS A 153 -7.74 -14.02 -19.39
CA LYS A 153 -7.73 -14.99 -20.50
C LYS A 153 -8.94 -15.90 -20.44
N GLU A 154 -9.23 -16.53 -19.31
CA GLU A 154 -10.38 -17.38 -19.09
C GLU A 154 -11.70 -16.65 -19.39
N LYS A 155 -11.80 -15.38 -18.95
CA LYS A 155 -12.95 -14.53 -19.23
C LYS A 155 -13.15 -14.31 -20.73
N ALA A 156 -12.08 -14.04 -21.46
CA ALA A 156 -12.14 -13.91 -22.93
C ALA A 156 -12.58 -15.22 -23.58
N ASP A 157 -12.05 -16.35 -23.12
CA ASP A 157 -12.34 -17.69 -23.67
C ASP A 157 -13.83 -18.04 -23.54
N TYR A 158 -14.42 -17.91 -22.35
CA TYR A 158 -15.82 -18.28 -22.15
C TYR A 158 -16.79 -17.30 -22.85
N LEU A 159 -16.44 -16.00 -22.89
CA LEU A 159 -17.27 -15.00 -23.57
C LEU A 159 -17.29 -15.23 -25.10
N LEU A 160 -16.12 -15.45 -25.69
CA LEU A 160 -16.02 -15.73 -27.13
C LEU A 160 -16.58 -17.12 -27.48
N GLY A 161 -16.36 -18.13 -26.62
CA GLY A 161 -16.94 -19.46 -26.79
C GLY A 161 -18.47 -19.44 -26.84
N SER A 162 -19.13 -18.57 -26.07
CA SER A 162 -20.61 -18.43 -26.07
C SER A 162 -21.19 -17.96 -27.41
N ILE A 163 -20.37 -17.33 -28.25
CA ILE A 163 -20.75 -16.86 -29.59
C ILE A 163 -20.02 -17.62 -30.71
N ASN A 164 -19.52 -18.82 -30.43
CA ASN A 164 -18.77 -19.68 -31.35
C ASN A 164 -17.51 -19.00 -31.94
N LYS A 165 -16.85 -18.15 -31.17
CA LYS A 165 -15.57 -17.51 -31.49
C LYS A 165 -14.48 -18.02 -30.57
N LYS A 166 -13.21 -17.81 -30.95
CA LYS A 166 -12.04 -18.22 -30.17
C LYS A 166 -11.18 -17.00 -29.81
N THR A 167 -10.52 -17.07 -28.65
CA THR A 167 -9.54 -16.09 -28.24
C THR A 167 -8.23 -16.31 -28.98
N GLY A 168 -7.74 -15.30 -29.64
CA GLY A 168 -6.42 -15.26 -30.28
C GLY A 168 -5.35 -14.69 -29.36
N ASP A 169 -4.27 -14.16 -29.97
CA ASP A 169 -3.16 -13.56 -29.27
C ASP A 169 -3.57 -12.33 -28.48
N ALA A 170 -2.89 -12.09 -27.34
CA ALA A 170 -2.99 -10.84 -26.62
C ALA A 170 -2.36 -9.70 -27.45
N ILE A 171 -3.12 -8.64 -27.65
CA ILE A 171 -2.69 -7.43 -28.38
C ILE A 171 -2.13 -6.41 -27.41
N GLU A 172 -2.73 -6.33 -26.21
CA GLU A 172 -2.42 -5.34 -25.20
C GLU A 172 -2.66 -5.92 -23.82
N ILE A 173 -1.76 -5.64 -22.88
CA ILE A 173 -1.88 -6.01 -21.47
C ILE A 173 -1.56 -4.77 -20.66
N VAL A 174 -2.51 -4.32 -19.84
CA VAL A 174 -2.39 -3.14 -19.01
C VAL A 174 -2.70 -3.52 -17.56
N GLU A 175 -1.75 -3.28 -16.67
CA GLU A 175 -2.00 -3.38 -15.24
C GLU A 175 -2.80 -2.14 -14.79
N ILE A 176 -3.94 -2.37 -14.15
CA ILE A 176 -4.73 -1.31 -13.55
C ILE A 176 -4.22 -1.15 -12.13
N GLU A 177 -3.47 -0.07 -11.87
CA GLU A 177 -3.04 0.26 -10.52
C GLU A 177 -4.25 0.64 -9.68
N ASP A 178 -4.56 -0.21 -8.71
CA ASP A 178 -5.52 0.12 -7.68
C ASP A 178 -4.74 0.77 -6.52
N TYR A 179 -4.78 2.09 -6.43
CA TYR A 179 -4.05 2.88 -5.42
C TYR A 179 -4.40 2.50 -3.97
N MET A 180 -5.39 1.62 -3.78
CA MET A 180 -5.78 1.13 -2.45
C MET A 180 -4.97 -0.09 -1.97
N SER A 181 -4.21 -0.74 -2.84
CA SER A 181 -3.59 -2.04 -2.49
C SER A 181 -2.28 -1.97 -1.72
N ASP A 182 -1.60 -0.81 -1.69
CA ASP A 182 -0.27 -0.70 -1.07
C ASP A 182 -0.25 -0.06 0.33
N SER A 183 -1.35 0.49 0.81
CA SER A 183 -1.43 1.06 2.16
C SER A 183 -2.17 0.13 3.10
N ILE A 184 -1.50 -0.91 3.53
CA ILE A 184 -2.02 -1.74 4.62
C ILE A 184 -1.75 -1.00 5.94
N MET A 185 -2.55 0.01 6.19
CA MET A 185 -2.79 0.45 7.55
C MET A 185 -4.05 -0.28 8.03
N PRO A 186 -3.97 -1.21 8.97
CA PRO A 186 -5.13 -1.84 9.55
C PRO A 186 -5.98 -0.77 10.24
N VAL A 187 -7.02 -0.29 9.56
CA VAL A 187 -7.93 0.73 10.08
C VAL A 187 -8.63 0.22 11.37
N ALA A 188 -8.86 -1.09 11.44
CA ALA A 188 -9.46 -1.75 12.59
C ALA A 188 -8.54 -1.77 13.83
N TYR A 189 -7.22 -1.87 13.64
CA TYR A 189 -6.27 -1.83 14.76
C TYR A 189 -6.09 -0.40 15.29
N ARG A 190 -6.16 0.62 14.41
CA ARG A 190 -6.15 2.02 14.83
C ARG A 190 -7.29 2.37 15.78
N SER A 191 -8.51 1.86 15.51
CA SER A 191 -9.67 2.14 16.36
C SER A 191 -9.65 1.37 17.69
N LYS A 192 -9.12 0.14 17.70
CA LYS A 192 -9.02 -0.63 18.94
C LYS A 192 -7.89 -0.12 19.86
N MET A 193 -6.74 0.28 19.31
CA MET A 193 -5.64 0.82 20.11
C MET A 193 -5.78 2.30 20.47
N ALA A 194 -6.42 3.12 19.64
CA ALA A 194 -6.72 4.52 19.99
C ALA A 194 -7.72 4.63 21.17
N ASN A 195 -8.51 3.59 21.41
CA ASN A 195 -9.47 3.52 22.52
C ASN A 195 -8.94 2.77 23.75
N VAL A 196 -7.71 2.23 23.72
CA VAL A 196 -7.00 1.80 24.94
C VAL A 196 -6.41 3.04 25.62
N GLN A 197 -7.26 3.97 25.95
CA GLN A 197 -7.06 4.82 27.11
C GLN A 197 -7.19 3.91 28.33
N LEU A 198 -6.15 3.89 29.14
CA LEU A 198 -5.92 3.22 30.42
C LEU A 198 -7.12 3.28 31.39
N GLU A 199 -8.25 2.74 31.04
CA GLU A 199 -9.35 2.54 31.96
C GLU A 199 -9.66 1.04 32.04
N SER A 200 -9.36 0.51 33.24
CA SER A 200 -9.71 -0.79 33.79
C SER A 200 -9.09 -2.05 33.14
N ALA A 201 -8.12 -2.56 33.85
CA ALA A 201 -7.48 -3.85 33.74
C ALA A 201 -8.43 -5.02 34.07
N ASP A 202 -9.35 -5.40 33.16
CA ASP A 202 -10.12 -6.62 33.39
C ASP A 202 -10.60 -7.37 32.11
N GLN A 203 -10.00 -7.08 30.96
CA GLN A 203 -10.10 -7.96 29.82
C GLN A 203 -8.71 -8.12 29.20
N SER A 204 -8.10 -9.28 29.41
CA SER A 204 -6.87 -9.69 28.73
C SER A 204 -7.15 -9.73 27.23
N MET A 205 -6.83 -8.66 26.51
CA MET A 205 -6.81 -8.70 25.05
C MET A 205 -5.65 -9.60 24.63
N ASP A 206 -5.97 -10.68 23.94
CA ASP A 206 -4.97 -11.55 23.34
C ASP A 206 -4.35 -10.82 22.12
N TYR A 207 -3.14 -10.30 22.32
CA TYR A 207 -2.32 -9.65 21.29
C TYR A 207 -1.44 -10.66 20.54
N SER A 208 -1.95 -11.88 20.30
CA SER A 208 -1.21 -12.86 19.51
C SER A 208 -1.09 -12.43 18.04
N PHE A 209 -0.07 -12.92 17.36
CA PHE A 209 0.07 -12.76 15.90
C PHE A 209 -1.13 -13.33 15.14
N ASP A 210 -1.79 -14.35 15.69
CA ASP A 210 -2.94 -15.01 15.10
C ASP A 210 -4.17 -14.09 14.96
N ASN A 211 -4.21 -13.01 15.74
CA ASN A 211 -5.28 -12.01 15.71
C ASN A 211 -4.97 -10.79 14.83
N ILE A 212 -3.84 -10.80 14.12
CA ILE A 212 -3.45 -9.73 13.21
C ILE A 212 -4.10 -9.99 11.84
N GLU A 213 -4.72 -8.96 11.30
CA GLU A 213 -5.38 -9.04 10.00
C GLU A 213 -4.38 -9.36 8.90
N ASN A 214 -4.76 -10.31 8.03
CA ASN A 214 -3.96 -10.68 6.86
C ASN A 214 -3.80 -9.51 5.89
N ILE A 215 -2.68 -9.53 5.18
CA ILE A 215 -2.39 -8.60 4.10
C ILE A 215 -3.23 -8.99 2.88
N LYS A 216 -4.15 -8.10 2.46
CA LYS A 216 -4.98 -8.33 1.28
C LYS A 216 -4.29 -7.79 0.03
N LEU A 217 -4.00 -8.66 -0.91
CA LEU A 217 -3.49 -8.30 -2.23
C LEU A 217 -4.63 -8.42 -3.24
N LYS A 218 -4.83 -7.39 -4.05
CA LYS A 218 -5.80 -7.37 -5.14
C LYS A 218 -5.17 -6.70 -6.35
N TYR A 219 -5.23 -7.37 -7.50
CA TYR A 219 -4.73 -6.84 -8.75
C TYR A 219 -5.74 -7.02 -9.86
N SER A 220 -5.83 -6.01 -10.71
CA SER A 220 -6.69 -6.00 -11.89
C SER A 220 -5.83 -5.82 -13.13
N ILE A 221 -6.00 -6.69 -14.11
CA ILE A 221 -5.29 -6.61 -15.40
C ILE A 221 -6.32 -6.54 -16.52
N LYS A 222 -6.23 -5.47 -17.31
CA LYS A 222 -7.00 -5.30 -18.52
C LYS A 222 -6.21 -5.85 -19.69
N THR A 223 -6.84 -6.71 -20.46
CA THR A 223 -6.21 -7.36 -21.62
C THR A 223 -7.11 -7.30 -22.83
N LYS A 224 -6.51 -7.04 -23.98
CA LYS A 224 -7.17 -7.03 -25.28
C LYS A 224 -6.66 -8.20 -26.11
N TYR A 225 -7.57 -9.04 -26.57
CA TYR A 225 -7.27 -10.24 -27.38
C TYR A 225 -7.86 -10.12 -28.77
N LYS A 226 -7.18 -10.70 -29.77
CA LYS A 226 -7.78 -10.91 -31.10
C LYS A 226 -8.97 -11.86 -30.99
N ILE A 227 -9.97 -11.67 -31.84
CA ILE A 227 -11.09 -12.61 -32.03
C ILE A 227 -10.77 -13.46 -33.25
N LEU A 228 -10.85 -14.78 -33.12
CA LEU A 228 -10.67 -15.78 -34.17
C LEU A 228 -11.98 -16.45 -34.51
#